data_f2a44e743fce8519f522e186705cb5b8
#
_entry.id   f2a44e743fce8519f522e186705cb5b8
#
_cell.length_a   1.000
_cell.length_b   1.000
_cell.length_c   1.000
_cell.angle_alpha   90.00
_cell.angle_beta   90.00
_cell.angle_gamma   90.00
#
_symmetry.space_group_name_H-M   'P 1'
#
loop_
_entity.id
_entity.type
_entity.pdbx_description
1 polymer ?
#
loop_
_entity_poly.entity_id
_entity_poly.type
_entity_poly.pdbx_seq_one_letter_code
_entity_poly.pdbx_strand_id
1 'polypeptide(L)'
;MKIIKKFESKKNKVLLVQSPDGSLFVKKIFANSQSCRNELQSLLALDGKCAPKVLGGGENFIDMEYIEGCLFLDAFLSADTEQMSSLAQSLWGFFKDYARTFKGYVPADVNFRNFILRQGKCYGVDFEEKIQGSLALCVAKAAAFALLYDTDENKKKAVCHA
;
A
#
# COMPACT_ATOMS: atom_id res chain seq x y z
N MET A 1 -15.10 -20.82 5.77
CA MET A 1 -14.59 -19.52 5.28
C MET A 1 -15.65 -18.89 4.37
N LYS A 2 -15.95 -17.59 4.57
CA LYS A 2 -16.97 -16.85 3.80
C LYS A 2 -16.30 -15.66 3.11
N ILE A 3 -16.52 -15.50 1.81
CA ILE A 3 -16.07 -14.30 1.09
C ILE A 3 -17.01 -13.16 1.43
N ILE A 4 -16.46 -12.08 1.98
CA ILE A 4 -17.20 -10.87 2.38
C ILE A 4 -17.19 -9.83 1.26
N LYS A 5 -16.02 -9.65 0.60
CA LYS A 5 -15.83 -8.63 -0.44
C LYS A 5 -14.79 -9.11 -1.44
N LYS A 6 -14.95 -8.72 -2.71
CA LYS A 6 -13.91 -8.79 -3.73
C LYS A 6 -13.42 -7.37 -3.99
N PHE A 7 -12.10 -7.17 -3.89
CA PHE A 7 -11.48 -5.89 -4.25
C PHE A 7 -11.15 -5.86 -5.74
N GLU A 8 -11.20 -4.68 -6.33
CA GLU A 8 -10.77 -4.49 -7.71
C GLU A 8 -9.25 -4.66 -7.83
N SER A 9 -8.83 -5.44 -8.82
CA SER A 9 -7.44 -5.67 -9.17
C SER A 9 -7.36 -6.08 -10.64
N LYS A 10 -6.36 -5.55 -11.35
CA LYS A 10 -6.18 -5.82 -12.79
C LYS A 10 -5.59 -7.19 -13.08
N LYS A 11 -4.68 -7.66 -12.23
CA LYS A 11 -3.88 -8.88 -12.47
C LYS A 11 -4.26 -10.03 -11.55
N ASN A 12 -4.59 -9.73 -10.30
CA ASN A 12 -4.76 -10.71 -9.24
C ASN A 12 -6.21 -10.74 -8.73
N LYS A 13 -6.59 -11.80 -8.05
CA LYS A 13 -7.88 -11.86 -7.35
C LYS A 13 -7.64 -11.58 -5.87
N VAL A 14 -8.22 -10.48 -5.37
CA VAL A 14 -8.06 -10.03 -3.98
C VAL A 14 -9.41 -10.11 -3.27
N LEU A 15 -9.47 -10.85 -2.18
CA LEU A 15 -10.70 -11.17 -1.46
C LEU A 15 -10.56 -10.82 0.02
N LEU A 16 -11.57 -10.17 0.60
CA LEU A 16 -11.77 -10.13 2.03
C LEU A 16 -12.54 -11.39 2.45
N VAL A 17 -11.96 -12.15 3.35
CA VAL A 17 -12.48 -13.44 3.80
C VAL A 17 -12.69 -13.42 5.30
N GLN A 18 -13.80 -13.98 5.74
CA GLN A 18 -14.08 -14.25 7.15
C GLN A 18 -13.82 -15.72 7.45
N SER A 19 -12.98 -15.99 8.44
CA SER A 19 -12.75 -17.34 8.95
C SER A 19 -13.88 -17.80 9.88
N PRO A 20 -13.95 -19.09 10.23
CA PRO A 20 -15.03 -19.64 11.08
C PRO A 20 -15.13 -19.02 12.47
N ASP A 21 -14.00 -18.51 13.01
CA ASP A 21 -13.93 -17.81 14.30
C ASP A 21 -14.35 -16.34 14.22
N GLY A 22 -14.74 -15.87 13.02
CA GLY A 22 -15.19 -14.49 12.80
C GLY A 22 -14.08 -13.51 12.40
N SER A 23 -12.80 -13.90 12.48
CA SER A 23 -11.68 -13.03 12.10
C SER A 23 -11.68 -12.73 10.60
N LEU A 24 -11.22 -11.52 10.23
CA LEU A 24 -11.12 -11.07 8.84
C LEU A 24 -9.66 -11.11 8.37
N PHE A 25 -9.45 -11.57 7.15
CA PHE A 25 -8.16 -11.54 6.48
C PHE A 25 -8.31 -11.30 4.98
N VAL A 26 -7.23 -10.89 4.32
CA VAL A 26 -7.19 -10.74 2.87
C VAL A 26 -6.51 -11.96 2.26
N LYS A 27 -7.18 -12.59 1.29
CA LYS A 27 -6.59 -13.61 0.41
C LYS A 27 -6.29 -13.00 -0.95
N LYS A 28 -5.00 -12.91 -1.31
CA LYS A 28 -4.54 -12.49 -2.64
C LYS A 28 -4.10 -13.72 -3.43
N ILE A 29 -4.77 -13.97 -4.56
CA ILE A 29 -4.49 -15.08 -5.47
C ILE A 29 -3.84 -14.49 -6.71
N PHE A 30 -2.64 -14.97 -7.02
CA PHE A 30 -1.79 -14.43 -8.07
C PHE A 30 -2.01 -15.17 -9.40
N ALA A 31 -1.91 -14.44 -10.50
CA ALA A 31 -1.95 -15.01 -11.84
C ALA A 31 -0.70 -15.85 -12.16
N ASN A 32 0.45 -15.56 -11.51
CA ASN A 32 1.66 -16.34 -11.62
C ASN A 32 2.39 -16.50 -10.27
N SER A 33 3.09 -17.61 -10.12
CA SER A 33 3.77 -17.97 -8.88
C SER A 33 5.02 -17.12 -8.59
N GLN A 34 5.63 -16.50 -9.60
CA GLN A 34 6.80 -15.63 -9.38
C GLN A 34 6.40 -14.33 -8.68
N SER A 35 5.31 -13.67 -9.13
CA SER A 35 4.76 -12.50 -8.43
C SER A 35 4.35 -12.84 -6.99
N CYS A 36 3.75 -14.02 -6.77
CA CYS A 36 3.42 -14.50 -5.43
C CYS A 36 4.66 -14.62 -4.54
N ARG A 37 5.72 -15.26 -5.03
CA ARG A 37 6.99 -15.39 -4.29
C ARG A 37 7.63 -14.04 -3.99
N ASN A 38 7.66 -13.12 -4.95
CA ASN A 38 8.25 -11.79 -4.78
C ASN A 38 7.50 -10.99 -3.69
N GLU A 39 6.16 -10.99 -3.75
CA GLU A 39 5.35 -10.30 -2.75
C GLU A 39 5.47 -10.95 -1.37
N LEU A 40 5.43 -12.28 -1.29
CA LEU A 40 5.61 -13.00 -0.03
C LEU A 40 6.95 -12.67 0.64
N GLN A 41 8.05 -12.68 -0.11
CA GLN A 41 9.37 -12.30 0.40
C GLN A 41 9.38 -10.85 0.92
N SER A 42 8.74 -9.93 0.21
CA SER A 42 8.66 -8.53 0.61
C SER A 42 7.83 -8.34 1.88
N LEU A 43 6.67 -9.00 1.97
CA LEU A 43 5.80 -8.95 3.15
C LEU A 43 6.47 -9.53 4.40
N LEU A 44 7.15 -10.67 4.27
CA LEU A 44 7.90 -11.30 5.36
C LEU A 44 9.05 -10.40 5.85
N ALA A 45 9.76 -9.72 4.94
CA ALA A 45 10.83 -8.79 5.31
C ALA A 45 10.30 -7.52 6.00
N LEU A 46 9.12 -7.03 5.61
CA LEU A 46 8.47 -5.87 6.23
C LEU A 46 7.84 -6.20 7.59
N ASP A 47 7.46 -7.45 7.82
CA ASP A 47 6.99 -8.00 9.09
C ASP A 47 5.94 -7.12 9.80
N GLY A 48 4.93 -6.68 9.07
CA GLY A 48 3.83 -5.86 9.61
C GLY A 48 4.20 -4.40 9.98
N LYS A 49 5.44 -3.95 9.74
CA LYS A 49 5.86 -2.58 10.09
C LYS A 49 5.12 -1.51 9.28
N CYS A 50 5.08 -1.67 7.97
CA CYS A 50 4.36 -0.79 7.05
C CYS A 50 3.63 -1.58 5.95
N ALA A 51 3.30 -2.84 6.21
CA ALA A 51 2.65 -3.78 5.32
C ALA A 51 1.78 -4.73 6.14
N PRO A 52 0.79 -5.42 5.55
CA PRO A 52 0.06 -6.49 6.22
C PRO A 52 1.00 -7.61 6.70
N LYS A 53 0.71 -8.19 7.85
CA LYS A 53 1.38 -9.43 8.29
C LYS A 53 0.93 -10.61 7.43
N VAL A 54 1.86 -11.50 7.10
CA VAL A 54 1.54 -12.78 6.46
C VAL A 54 0.92 -13.71 7.51
N LEU A 55 -0.23 -14.28 7.20
CA LEU A 55 -0.95 -15.25 8.03
C LEU A 55 -0.79 -16.67 7.50
N GLY A 56 -0.56 -16.82 6.19
CA GLY A 56 -0.38 -18.09 5.53
C GLY A 56 -0.21 -17.90 4.03
N GLY A 57 -0.07 -19.01 3.30
CA GLY A 57 0.06 -18.92 1.86
C GLY A 57 0.30 -20.28 1.22
N GLY A 58 0.38 -20.27 -0.11
CA GLY A 58 0.66 -21.43 -0.95
C GLY A 58 1.43 -21.01 -2.20
N GLU A 59 1.45 -21.86 -3.20
CA GLU A 59 2.25 -21.66 -4.41
C GLU A 59 1.89 -20.36 -5.15
N ASN A 60 0.60 -20.00 -5.19
CA ASN A 60 0.09 -18.84 -5.92
C ASN A 60 -0.96 -18.03 -5.14
N PHE A 61 -0.96 -18.11 -3.81
CA PHE A 61 -1.78 -17.23 -2.97
C PHE A 61 -1.07 -16.86 -1.67
N ILE A 62 -1.46 -15.73 -1.09
CA ILE A 62 -1.04 -15.25 0.23
C ILE A 62 -2.31 -14.90 1.02
N ASP A 63 -2.38 -15.40 2.25
CA ASP A 63 -3.33 -14.95 3.26
C ASP A 63 -2.60 -13.95 4.16
N MET A 64 -3.16 -12.75 4.30
CA MET A 64 -2.52 -11.64 5.02
C MET A 64 -3.52 -10.88 5.89
N GLU A 65 -3.00 -10.15 6.86
CA GLU A 65 -3.78 -9.26 7.73
C GLU A 65 -4.70 -8.35 6.91
N TYR A 66 -5.95 -8.21 7.32
CA TYR A 66 -6.82 -7.17 6.83
C TYR A 66 -6.51 -5.86 7.56
N ILE A 67 -5.95 -4.89 6.83
CA ILE A 67 -5.73 -3.54 7.36
C ILE A 67 -7.06 -2.78 7.28
N GLU A 68 -7.75 -2.66 8.40
CA GLU A 68 -8.97 -1.88 8.50
C GLU A 68 -8.62 -0.39 8.51
N GLY A 69 -8.99 0.32 7.43
CA GLY A 69 -8.67 1.73 7.21
C GLY A 69 -9.30 2.27 5.95
N CYS A 70 -8.97 3.49 5.58
CA CYS A 70 -9.39 4.10 4.32
C CYS A 70 -8.25 4.04 3.27
N LEU A 71 -8.61 4.01 2.00
CA LEU A 71 -7.63 4.15 0.93
C LEU A 71 -6.96 5.53 1.03
N PHE A 72 -5.65 5.55 0.87
CA PHE A 72 -4.89 6.81 0.89
C PHE A 72 -5.38 7.77 -0.21
N LEU A 73 -5.74 7.25 -1.39
CA LEU A 73 -6.32 8.05 -2.46
C LEU A 73 -7.60 8.76 -2.03
N ASP A 74 -8.52 8.05 -1.36
CA ASP A 74 -9.79 8.65 -0.91
C ASP A 74 -9.55 9.74 0.14
N ALA A 75 -8.62 9.48 1.08
CA ALA A 75 -8.20 10.46 2.06
C ALA A 75 -7.56 11.69 1.38
N PHE A 76 -6.68 11.47 0.39
CA PHE A 76 -6.04 12.54 -0.37
C PHE A 76 -7.05 13.40 -1.14
N LEU A 77 -8.02 12.78 -1.82
CA LEU A 77 -9.05 13.50 -2.59
C LEU A 77 -9.98 14.32 -1.71
N SER A 78 -10.28 13.85 -0.49
CA SER A 78 -11.18 14.53 0.46
C SER A 78 -10.47 15.50 1.41
N ALA A 79 -9.14 15.45 1.54
CA ALA A 79 -8.37 16.25 2.48
C ALA A 79 -8.45 17.75 2.18
N ASP A 80 -8.46 18.56 3.22
CA ASP A 80 -8.19 19.99 3.16
C ASP A 80 -6.66 20.28 3.24
N THR A 81 -6.28 21.54 3.18
CA THR A 81 -4.86 21.95 3.19
C THR A 81 -4.13 21.57 4.49
N GLU A 82 -4.82 21.57 5.64
CA GLU A 82 -4.22 21.21 6.93
C GLU A 82 -3.97 19.72 7.02
N GLN A 83 -4.91 18.92 6.53
CA GLN A 83 -4.82 17.45 6.48
C GLN A 83 -3.74 16.97 5.52
N MET A 84 -3.40 17.72 4.45
CA MET A 84 -2.35 17.37 3.49
C MET A 84 -1.00 17.15 4.15
N SER A 85 -0.61 17.98 5.12
CA SER A 85 0.66 17.82 5.85
C SER A 85 0.70 16.48 6.60
N SER A 86 -0.39 16.10 7.26
CA SER A 86 -0.49 14.83 7.99
C SER A 86 -0.44 13.62 7.03
N LEU A 87 -1.07 13.71 5.86
CA LEU A 87 -1.03 12.68 4.83
C LEU A 87 0.40 12.50 4.27
N ALA A 88 1.07 13.61 3.95
CA ALA A 88 2.45 13.59 3.47
C ALA A 88 3.40 12.97 4.51
N GLN A 89 3.26 13.34 5.79
CA GLN A 89 4.05 12.76 6.88
C GLN A 89 3.80 11.26 7.05
N SER A 90 2.56 10.82 6.92
CA SER A 90 2.18 9.39 6.99
C SER A 90 2.82 8.58 5.85
N LEU A 91 2.75 9.08 4.62
CA LEU A 91 3.36 8.45 3.45
C LEU A 91 4.89 8.46 3.53
N TRP A 92 5.48 9.56 4.00
CA TRP A 92 6.91 9.65 4.27
C TRP A 92 7.37 8.62 5.32
N GLY A 93 6.58 8.41 6.37
CA GLY A 93 6.79 7.35 7.36
C GLY A 93 6.89 5.97 6.71
N PHE A 94 5.96 5.65 5.82
CA PHE A 94 6.00 4.41 5.03
C PHE A 94 7.29 4.29 4.21
N PHE A 95 7.67 5.32 3.45
CA PHE A 95 8.89 5.27 2.63
C PHE A 95 10.15 5.07 3.46
N LYS A 96 10.25 5.69 4.64
CA LYS A 96 11.37 5.47 5.56
C LYS A 96 11.45 4.05 6.07
N ASP A 97 10.33 3.46 6.49
CA ASP A 97 10.29 2.09 7.00
C ASP A 97 10.60 1.08 5.90
N TYR A 98 10.09 1.32 4.68
CA TYR A 98 10.42 0.51 3.51
C TYR A 98 11.90 0.56 3.18
N ALA A 99 12.50 1.76 3.08
CA ALA A 99 13.91 1.95 2.75
C ALA A 99 14.86 1.41 3.82
N ARG A 100 14.46 1.38 5.09
CA ARG A 100 15.22 0.73 6.17
C ARG A 100 15.29 -0.79 6.00
N THR A 101 14.20 -1.38 5.50
CA THR A 101 14.11 -2.82 5.25
C THR A 101 14.85 -3.20 3.97
N PHE A 102 14.64 -2.44 2.89
CA PHE A 102 15.21 -2.73 1.57
C PHE A 102 16.22 -1.66 1.17
N LYS A 103 17.41 -1.73 1.75
CA LYS A 103 18.50 -0.77 1.49
C LYS A 103 18.80 -0.63 0.00
N GLY A 104 18.67 0.59 -0.55
CA GLY A 104 18.90 0.88 -1.95
C GLY A 104 17.78 0.51 -2.92
N TYR A 105 16.63 0.04 -2.39
CA TYR A 105 15.45 -0.26 -3.18
C TYR A 105 14.23 0.53 -2.70
N VAL A 106 13.33 0.79 -3.63
CA VAL A 106 12.07 1.50 -3.41
C VAL A 106 10.91 0.75 -4.07
N PRO A 107 9.65 0.98 -3.64
CA PRO A 107 8.49 0.40 -4.32
C PRO A 107 8.47 0.79 -5.80
N ALA A 108 8.22 -0.17 -6.68
CA ALA A 108 8.09 0.11 -8.10
C ALA A 108 6.85 0.96 -8.40
N ASP A 109 5.74 0.71 -7.72
CA ASP A 109 4.49 1.46 -7.85
C ASP A 109 4.13 2.18 -6.54
N VAL A 110 4.06 3.51 -6.59
CA VAL A 110 3.64 4.38 -5.48
C VAL A 110 2.29 5.04 -5.74
N ASN A 111 1.43 4.39 -6.54
CA ASN A 111 0.05 4.82 -6.72
C ASN A 111 -0.68 4.86 -5.39
N PHE A 112 -1.43 5.93 -5.11
CA PHE A 112 -2.13 6.12 -3.83
C PHE A 112 -3.22 5.07 -3.55
N ARG A 113 -3.64 4.30 -4.55
CA ARG A 113 -4.52 3.13 -4.38
C ARG A 113 -3.82 1.93 -3.72
N ASN A 114 -2.49 1.92 -3.71
CA ASN A 114 -1.68 0.87 -3.08
C ASN A 114 -1.37 1.14 -1.61
N PHE A 115 -2.03 2.15 -1.02
CA PHE A 115 -1.82 2.49 0.38
C PHE A 115 -3.13 2.58 1.15
N ILE A 116 -3.09 2.13 2.41
CA ILE A 116 -4.19 2.20 3.35
C ILE A 116 -3.74 3.02 4.57
N LEU A 117 -4.59 3.96 4.98
CA LEU A 117 -4.42 4.72 6.21
C LEU A 117 -5.20 4.07 7.34
N ARG A 118 -4.48 3.71 8.42
CA ARG A 118 -5.06 3.23 9.67
C ARG A 118 -4.47 4.03 10.83
N GLN A 119 -5.30 4.80 11.52
CA GLN A 119 -4.91 5.63 12.68
C GLN A 119 -3.70 6.54 12.39
N GLY A 120 -3.72 7.23 11.26
CA GLY A 120 -2.65 8.15 10.85
C GLY A 120 -1.37 7.47 10.34
N LYS A 121 -1.31 6.15 10.28
CA LYS A 121 -0.18 5.40 9.74
C LYS A 121 -0.51 4.83 8.36
N CYS A 122 0.45 4.95 7.43
CA CYS A 122 0.35 4.45 6.08
C CYS A 122 0.89 3.02 5.97
N TYR A 123 0.11 2.13 5.34
CA TYR A 123 0.46 0.74 5.03
C TYR A 123 0.39 0.53 3.52
N GLY A 124 1.41 -0.07 2.93
CA GLY A 124 1.37 -0.53 1.54
C GLY A 124 0.69 -1.90 1.40
N VAL A 125 0.09 -2.19 0.23
CA VAL A 125 -0.65 -3.45 0.01
C VAL A 125 -0.27 -4.19 -1.28
N ASP A 126 0.70 -3.70 -2.04
CA ASP A 126 1.18 -4.33 -3.27
C ASP A 126 2.71 -4.24 -3.34
N PHE A 127 3.39 -5.40 -3.25
CA PHE A 127 4.83 -5.52 -3.13
C PHE A 127 5.44 -6.50 -4.15
N GLU A 128 4.77 -6.73 -5.28
CA GLU A 128 5.25 -7.65 -6.32
C GLU A 128 6.60 -7.22 -6.90
N GLU A 129 6.83 -5.92 -6.97
CA GLU A 129 8.01 -5.34 -7.61
C GLU A 129 8.67 -4.24 -6.76
N LYS A 130 10.00 -4.26 -6.74
CA LYS A 130 10.82 -3.18 -6.21
C LYS A 130 11.91 -2.81 -7.21
N ILE A 131 12.28 -1.54 -7.24
CA ILE A 131 13.32 -1.01 -8.14
C ILE A 131 14.47 -0.42 -7.33
N GLN A 132 15.66 -0.41 -7.90
CA GLN A 132 16.77 0.32 -7.31
C GLN A 132 16.47 1.82 -7.32
N GLY A 133 16.66 2.49 -6.19
CA GLY A 133 16.34 3.90 -6.05
C GLY A 133 16.55 4.44 -4.65
N SER A 134 16.26 5.73 -4.50
CA SER A 134 16.39 6.48 -3.25
C SER A 134 15.04 6.99 -2.73
N LEU A 135 15.01 7.47 -1.49
CA LEU A 135 13.82 8.14 -0.93
C LEU A 135 13.37 9.33 -1.78
N ALA A 136 14.32 10.09 -2.38
CA ALA A 136 13.99 11.19 -3.28
C ALA A 136 13.18 10.71 -4.50
N LEU A 137 13.48 9.51 -5.04
CA LEU A 137 12.69 8.93 -6.13
C LEU A 137 11.26 8.58 -5.67
N CYS A 138 11.08 8.07 -4.44
CA CYS A 138 9.74 7.82 -3.88
C CYS A 138 8.92 9.11 -3.80
N VAL A 139 9.52 10.17 -3.27
CA VAL A 139 8.85 11.48 -3.15
C VAL A 139 8.49 12.04 -4.52
N ALA A 140 9.43 12.02 -5.47
CA ALA A 140 9.18 12.50 -6.83
C ALA A 140 8.03 11.74 -7.52
N LYS A 141 8.01 10.41 -7.39
CA LYS A 141 6.92 9.58 -7.94
C LYS A 141 5.58 9.86 -7.24
N ALA A 142 5.57 9.99 -5.91
CA ALA A 142 4.36 10.32 -5.16
C ALA A 142 3.82 11.71 -5.54
N ALA A 143 4.68 12.71 -5.66
CA ALA A 143 4.29 14.05 -6.13
C ALA A 143 3.73 14.02 -7.57
N ALA A 144 4.36 13.26 -8.48
CA ALA A 144 3.86 13.11 -9.83
C ALA A 144 2.45 12.46 -9.85
N PHE A 145 2.21 11.42 -9.05
CA PHE A 145 0.87 10.84 -8.92
C PHE A 145 -0.14 11.84 -8.35
N ALA A 146 0.23 12.58 -7.29
CA ALA A 146 -0.64 13.59 -6.69
C ALA A 146 -1.08 14.67 -7.70
N LEU A 147 -0.16 15.08 -8.60
CA LEU A 147 -0.46 16.07 -9.64
C LEU A 147 -1.33 15.51 -10.78
N LEU A 148 -1.31 14.19 -11.01
CA LEU A 148 -2.09 13.52 -12.04
C LEU A 148 -3.54 13.25 -11.62
N TYR A 149 -3.83 13.24 -10.30
CA TYR A 149 -5.21 13.10 -9.85
C TYR A 149 -6.02 14.37 -10.13
N ASP A 150 -7.31 14.19 -10.41
CA ASP A 150 -8.24 15.30 -10.60
C ASP A 150 -8.61 15.94 -9.27
N THR A 151 -7.78 16.91 -8.86
CA THR A 151 -7.93 17.69 -7.63
C THR A 151 -7.89 19.18 -7.95
N ASP A 152 -8.36 20.01 -7.01
CA ASP A 152 -8.26 21.47 -7.18
C ASP A 152 -6.80 21.97 -7.16
N GLU A 153 -6.57 23.16 -7.74
CA GLU A 153 -5.24 23.78 -7.89
C GLU A 153 -4.55 24.06 -6.55
N ASN A 154 -5.31 24.31 -5.46
CA ASN A 154 -4.73 24.56 -4.14
C ASN A 154 -4.11 23.30 -3.56
N LYS A 155 -4.76 22.12 -3.74
CA LYS A 155 -4.21 20.82 -3.34
C LYS A 155 -2.94 20.49 -4.11
N LYS A 156 -2.92 20.74 -5.43
CA LYS A 156 -1.73 20.53 -6.26
C LYS A 156 -0.56 21.38 -5.78
N LYS A 157 -0.80 22.66 -5.44
CA LYS A 157 0.23 23.54 -4.88
C LYS A 157 0.72 23.07 -3.51
N ALA A 158 -0.17 22.61 -2.63
CA ALA A 158 0.20 22.11 -1.31
C ALA A 158 1.15 20.89 -1.39
N VAL A 159 0.94 20.00 -2.36
CA VAL A 159 1.84 18.85 -2.59
C VAL A 159 3.26 19.28 -3.01
N CYS A 160 3.39 20.37 -3.75
CA CYS A 160 4.70 20.88 -4.20
C CYS A 160 5.49 21.57 -3.09
N HIS A 161 4.86 21.93 -1.98
CA HIS A 161 5.46 22.66 -0.86
C HIS A 161 5.61 21.82 0.42
N ALA A 162 5.12 20.56 0.42
CA ALA A 162 5.20 19.61 1.54
C ALA A 162 6.45 18.72 1.45
#